data_917425638841dda4d267cfb400a6b7d0
#
_entry.id   917425638841dda4d267cfb400a6b7d0
#
_cell.length_a   1.000
_cell.length_b   1.000
_cell.length_c   1.000
_cell.angle_alpha   90.00
_cell.angle_beta   90.00
_cell.angle_gamma   90.00
#
_symmetry.space_group_name_H-M   'P 1'
#
loop_
_entity.id
_entity.type
_entity.pdbx_description
1 polymer ?
#
loop_
_entity_poly.entity_id
_entity_poly.type
_entity_poly.pdbx_seq_one_letter_code
_entity_poly.pdbx_strand_id
1 'polypeptide(L)'
;MCGIIGVVGIEGTTVSPTLYDGLLVLQHRGQDAAGILTSTESRIFHRRANGLVRDVFQLKHIELLRGSMGLGHVRYPTAGSNSAAEAQPFYTNSPFGISLAHNGNLTNSEELITDLFDID
;
A
#
# COMPACT_ATOMS: atom_id res chain seq x y z
N MET A 1 3.77 -6.66 13.59
CA MET A 1 2.41 -6.23 13.21
C MET A 1 2.53 -5.08 12.21
N CYS A 2 1.75 -5.12 11.15
CA CYS A 2 1.75 -4.06 10.15
C CYS A 2 0.93 -2.83 10.60
N GLY A 3 1.03 -1.73 9.86
CA GLY A 3 0.21 -0.55 10.05
C GLY A 3 -0.47 -0.13 8.76
N ILE A 4 -1.72 0.27 8.84
CA ILE A 4 -2.53 0.71 7.71
C ILE A 4 -3.09 2.10 8.01
N ILE A 5 -3.14 2.94 7.00
CA ILE A 5 -3.86 4.21 7.02
C ILE A 5 -4.64 4.37 5.73
N GLY A 6 -5.88 4.83 5.83
CA GLY A 6 -6.69 5.22 4.70
C GLY A 6 -7.18 6.65 4.87
N VAL A 7 -7.18 7.42 3.81
CA VAL A 7 -7.64 8.81 3.81
C VAL A 7 -8.55 9.06 2.63
N VAL A 8 -9.69 9.65 2.89
CA VAL A 8 -10.59 10.18 1.88
C VAL A 8 -10.72 11.68 2.12
N GLY A 9 -10.19 12.45 1.19
CA GLY A 9 -10.22 13.91 1.23
C GLY A 9 -11.33 14.49 0.36
N ILE A 10 -11.44 15.81 0.40
CA ILE A 10 -12.34 16.56 -0.47
C ILE A 10 -11.74 16.55 -1.90
N GLU A 11 -12.61 16.44 -2.91
CA GLU A 11 -12.20 16.53 -4.31
C GLU A 11 -11.30 17.74 -4.57
N GLY A 12 -10.22 17.53 -5.32
CA GLY A 12 -9.22 18.57 -5.62
C GLY A 12 -8.11 18.69 -4.57
N THR A 13 -8.20 17.99 -3.42
CA THR A 13 -7.11 17.95 -2.44
C THR A 13 -6.13 16.81 -2.75
N THR A 14 -4.94 16.89 -2.18
CA THR A 14 -3.91 15.85 -2.29
C THR A 14 -3.66 15.26 -0.91
N VAL A 15 -3.89 13.95 -0.76
CA VAL A 15 -3.82 13.27 0.54
C VAL A 15 -2.46 12.60 0.83
N SER A 16 -1.54 12.57 -0.13
CA SER A 16 -0.25 11.91 0.05
C SER A 16 0.58 12.48 1.22
N PRO A 17 0.62 13.79 1.50
CA PRO A 17 1.31 14.30 2.69
C PRO A 17 0.70 13.76 3.99
N THR A 18 -0.62 13.67 4.07
CA THR A 18 -1.32 13.12 5.24
C THR A 18 -1.04 11.63 5.41
N LEU A 19 -1.03 10.87 4.32
CA LEU A 19 -0.66 9.45 4.33
C LEU A 19 0.78 9.26 4.79
N TYR A 20 1.70 10.07 4.28
CA TYR A 20 3.10 10.04 4.67
C TYR A 20 3.27 10.31 6.17
N ASP A 21 2.66 11.37 6.67
CA ASP A 21 2.71 11.72 8.10
C ASP A 21 2.13 10.60 8.97
N GLY A 22 1.01 10.03 8.55
CA GLY A 22 0.38 8.90 9.22
C GLY A 22 1.28 7.66 9.25
N LEU A 23 1.96 7.36 8.16
CA LEU A 23 2.91 6.23 8.12
C LEU A 23 4.13 6.47 9.01
N LEU A 24 4.62 7.70 9.13
CA LEU A 24 5.69 8.02 10.09
C LEU A 24 5.27 7.72 11.53
N VAL A 25 4.03 8.03 11.89
CA VAL A 25 3.47 7.69 13.22
C VAL A 25 3.34 6.18 13.39
N LEU A 26 2.99 5.45 12.33
CA LEU A 26 2.84 4.00 12.33
C LEU A 26 4.14 3.22 12.15
N GLN A 27 5.28 3.91 11.95
CA GLN A 27 6.57 3.27 11.62
C GLN A 27 6.99 2.19 12.62
N HIS A 28 6.65 2.35 13.90
CA HIS A 28 6.94 1.37 14.95
C HIS A 28 6.22 0.03 14.74
N ARG A 29 5.17 -0.02 13.92
CA ARG A 29 4.43 -1.24 13.61
C ARG A 29 5.04 -2.05 12.47
N GLY A 30 5.85 -1.41 11.61
CA GLY A 30 6.51 -2.10 10.51
C GLY A 30 7.65 -1.27 9.95
N GLN A 31 8.81 -1.90 9.78
CA GLN A 31 10.06 -1.25 9.36
C GLN A 31 10.70 -1.90 8.14
N ASP A 32 10.06 -2.91 7.57
CA ASP A 32 10.58 -3.71 6.47
C ASP A 32 10.27 -3.09 5.11
N ALA A 33 9.06 -2.62 4.94
CA ALA A 33 8.60 -2.01 3.69
C ALA A 33 7.52 -0.97 3.95
N ALA A 34 7.37 -0.04 3.03
CA ALA A 34 6.34 0.98 3.08
C ALA A 34 5.76 1.22 1.68
N GLY A 35 4.50 1.59 1.63
CA GLY A 35 3.82 1.88 0.38
C GLY A 35 2.69 2.89 0.57
N ILE A 36 2.47 3.69 -0.47
CA ILE A 36 1.35 4.60 -0.61
C ILE A 36 0.74 4.41 -2.00
N LEU A 37 -0.57 4.32 -2.03
CA LEU A 37 -1.35 4.38 -3.26
C LEU A 37 -2.37 5.49 -3.12
N THR A 38 -2.45 6.35 -4.13
CA THR A 38 -3.44 7.42 -4.18
C THR A 38 -4.25 7.32 -5.48
N SER A 39 -5.41 7.92 -5.46
CA SER A 39 -6.34 7.89 -6.60
C SER A 39 -6.96 9.25 -6.84
N THR A 40 -6.97 9.65 -8.12
CA THR A 40 -7.90 10.63 -8.67
C THR A 40 -9.10 9.89 -9.26
N GLU A 41 -10.07 10.59 -9.83
CA GLU A 41 -11.20 9.95 -10.53
C GLU A 41 -10.77 9.04 -11.69
N SER A 42 -9.64 9.35 -12.34
CA SER A 42 -9.22 8.69 -13.58
C SER A 42 -7.88 7.99 -13.50
N ARG A 43 -7.09 8.20 -12.44
CA ARG A 43 -5.71 7.68 -12.35
C ARG A 43 -5.39 7.18 -10.96
N ILE A 44 -4.53 6.17 -10.94
CA ILE A 44 -3.93 5.62 -9.73
C ILE A 44 -2.43 5.91 -9.76
N PHE A 45 -1.92 6.37 -8.62
CA PHE A 45 -0.50 6.60 -8.37
C PHE A 45 -0.05 5.70 -7.25
N HIS A 46 1.08 5.04 -7.43
CA HIS A 46 1.52 4.01 -6.52
C HIS A 46 3.04 4.02 -6.36
N ARG A 47 3.50 4.02 -5.12
CA ARG A 47 4.90 3.78 -4.79
C ARG A 47 4.99 2.88 -3.57
N ARG A 48 5.77 1.83 -3.68
CA ARG A 48 6.10 0.93 -2.59
C ARG A 48 7.52 0.40 -2.75
N ALA A 49 8.22 0.22 -1.64
CA ALA A 49 9.58 -0.33 -1.62
C ALA A 49 9.93 -0.85 -0.24
N ASN A 50 11.01 -1.62 -0.18
CA ASN A 50 11.61 -1.99 1.09
C ASN A 50 12.28 -0.77 1.73
N GLY A 51 12.22 -0.68 3.04
CA GLY A 51 12.85 0.35 3.83
C GLY A 51 11.89 1.11 4.74
N LEU A 52 12.44 2.07 5.45
CA LEU A 52 11.67 2.97 6.31
C LEU A 52 10.90 3.98 5.47
N VAL A 53 9.80 4.48 6.01
CA VAL A 53 8.93 5.46 5.34
C VAL A 53 9.74 6.64 4.81
N ARG A 54 10.62 7.23 5.61
CA ARG A 54 11.44 8.38 5.22
C ARG A 54 12.45 8.08 4.11
N ASP A 55 12.86 6.81 3.97
CA ASP A 55 13.80 6.39 2.93
C ASP A 55 13.09 6.02 1.63
N VAL A 56 11.89 5.43 1.74
CA VAL A 56 11.06 5.07 0.57
C VAL A 56 10.48 6.31 -0.09
N PHE A 57 10.04 7.29 0.71
CA PHE A 57 9.35 8.49 0.22
C PHE A 57 10.20 9.74 0.43
N GLN A 58 10.73 10.28 -0.65
CA GLN A 58 11.30 11.62 -0.71
C GLN A 58 10.23 12.62 -1.18
N LEU A 59 10.48 13.91 -1.02
CA LEU A 59 9.53 14.96 -1.40
C LEU A 59 9.03 14.80 -2.84
N LYS A 60 9.92 14.50 -3.79
CA LYS A 60 9.56 14.27 -5.19
C LYS A 60 8.55 13.14 -5.39
N HIS A 61 8.62 12.10 -4.56
CA HIS A 61 7.67 10.97 -4.62
C HIS A 61 6.29 11.38 -4.10
N ILE A 62 6.26 12.12 -3.00
CA ILE A 62 5.02 12.62 -2.41
C ILE A 62 4.30 13.57 -3.38
N GLU A 63 5.03 14.43 -4.06
CA GLU A 63 4.47 15.34 -5.06
C GLU A 63 3.86 14.62 -6.27
N LEU A 64 4.41 13.46 -6.64
CA LEU A 64 3.89 12.65 -7.74
C LEU A 64 2.67 11.81 -7.36
N LEU A 65 2.46 11.53 -6.09
CA LEU A 65 1.32 10.76 -5.58
C LEU A 65 0.10 11.68 -5.42
N ARG A 66 -0.54 11.96 -6.54
CA ARG A 66 -1.69 12.88 -6.62
C ARG A 66 -2.97 12.13 -6.25
N GLY A 67 -3.99 12.88 -5.87
CA GLY A 67 -5.31 12.35 -5.63
C GLY A 67 -5.86 12.66 -4.24
N SER A 68 -7.18 12.62 -4.16
CA SER A 68 -7.94 13.00 -2.97
C SER A 68 -8.28 11.83 -2.06
N MET A 69 -7.93 10.62 -2.43
CA MET A 69 -8.04 9.46 -1.56
C MET A 69 -6.87 8.50 -1.74
N GLY A 70 -6.57 7.73 -0.71
CA GLY A 70 -5.48 6.78 -0.79
C GLY A 70 -5.33 5.89 0.42
N LEU A 71 -4.41 4.95 0.27
CA LEU A 71 -4.02 3.97 1.28
C LEU A 71 -2.52 4.05 1.53
N GLY A 72 -2.13 3.86 2.78
CA GLY A 72 -0.74 3.67 3.17
C GLY A 72 -0.56 2.43 4.02
N HIS A 73 0.62 1.82 3.93
CA HIS A 73 0.95 0.61 4.66
C HIS A 73 2.42 0.58 5.06
N VAL A 74 2.70 0.15 6.27
CA VAL A 74 4.04 -0.24 6.74
C VAL A 74 4.02 -1.72 7.09
N ARG A 75 4.98 -2.46 6.54
CA ARG A 75 5.05 -3.92 6.69
C ARG A 75 6.00 -4.30 7.80
N TYR A 76 5.54 -5.22 8.63
CA TYR A 76 6.39 -6.01 9.52
C TYR A 76 6.61 -7.39 8.86
N PRO A 77 7.86 -7.88 8.77
CA PRO A 77 8.11 -9.19 8.16
C PRO A 77 7.45 -10.27 9.01
N THR A 78 6.52 -11.00 8.39
CA THR A 78 5.98 -12.25 8.91
C THR A 78 6.71 -13.41 8.24
N ALA A 79 6.31 -14.64 8.46
CA ALA A 79 6.93 -15.82 7.84
C ALA A 79 6.82 -15.75 6.31
N GLY A 80 7.77 -15.10 5.66
CA GLY A 80 7.78 -14.90 4.21
C GLY A 80 9.07 -14.26 3.74
N SER A 81 9.19 -14.06 2.43
CA SER A 81 10.35 -13.43 1.84
C SER A 81 10.38 -11.92 2.12
N ASN A 82 11.56 -11.35 2.20
CA ASN A 82 11.79 -9.90 2.26
C ASN A 82 11.70 -9.26 0.87
N SER A 83 10.85 -9.81 -0.01
CA SER A 83 10.70 -9.29 -1.37
C SER A 83 9.92 -7.99 -1.39
N ALA A 84 10.39 -7.01 -2.17
CA ALA A 84 9.65 -5.77 -2.44
C ALA A 84 8.28 -6.03 -3.09
N ALA A 85 8.10 -7.19 -3.72
CA ALA A 85 6.82 -7.60 -4.29
C ALA A 85 5.72 -7.77 -3.24
N GLU A 86 6.08 -8.01 -1.98
CA GLU A 86 5.14 -8.15 -0.87
C GLU A 86 4.84 -6.84 -0.15
N ALA A 87 5.51 -5.74 -0.52
CA ALA A 87 5.15 -4.41 -0.01
C ALA A 87 3.73 -4.03 -0.45
N GLN A 88 2.99 -3.41 0.45
CA GLN A 88 1.60 -3.02 0.23
C GLN A 88 1.47 -1.49 0.16
N PRO A 89 0.39 -0.94 -0.36
CA PRO A 89 -0.82 -1.60 -0.87
C PRO A 89 -0.59 -2.41 -2.15
N PHE A 90 -1.35 -3.48 -2.33
CA PHE A 90 -1.41 -4.22 -3.58
C PHE A 90 -2.37 -3.54 -4.56
N TYR A 91 -2.12 -3.71 -5.86
CA TYR A 91 -2.95 -3.15 -6.90
C TYR A 91 -3.16 -4.14 -8.04
N THR A 92 -4.39 -4.21 -8.53
CA THR A 92 -4.74 -4.90 -9.77
C THR A 92 -5.65 -4.01 -10.62
N ASN A 93 -5.46 -4.04 -11.93
CA ASN A 93 -6.21 -3.22 -12.87
C ASN A 93 -7.27 -3.98 -13.68
N SER A 94 -7.41 -5.27 -13.48
CA SER A 94 -8.34 -6.10 -14.24
C SER A 94 -9.26 -6.90 -13.31
N PRO A 95 -10.58 -6.91 -13.54
CA PRO A 95 -11.35 -6.13 -14.51
C PRO A 95 -11.55 -4.65 -14.08
N PHE A 96 -11.25 -4.30 -12.84
CA PHE A 96 -11.36 -2.95 -12.27
C PHE A 96 -10.06 -2.57 -11.57
N GLY A 97 -9.81 -1.28 -11.40
CA GLY A 97 -8.73 -0.80 -10.53
C GLY A 97 -9.10 -1.06 -9.06
N ILE A 98 -8.42 -2.03 -8.45
CA ILE A 98 -8.64 -2.40 -7.05
C ILE A 98 -7.32 -2.30 -6.31
N SER A 99 -7.33 -1.64 -5.15
CA SER A 99 -6.22 -1.60 -4.23
C SER A 99 -6.61 -2.17 -2.88
N LEU A 100 -5.71 -2.92 -2.30
CA LEU A 100 -5.91 -3.58 -1.02
C LEU A 100 -4.67 -3.44 -0.14
N ALA A 101 -4.89 -3.14 1.12
CA ALA A 101 -3.90 -3.27 2.18
C ALA A 101 -4.49 -4.08 3.32
N HIS A 102 -3.68 -4.96 3.94
CA HIS A 102 -4.17 -5.75 5.05
C HIS A 102 -3.08 -6.04 6.08
N ASN A 103 -3.51 -6.14 7.32
CA ASN A 103 -2.72 -6.62 8.44
C ASN A 103 -3.05 -8.08 8.67
N GLY A 104 -2.12 -8.96 8.35
CA GLY A 104 -2.33 -10.38 8.57
C GLY A 104 -1.47 -11.24 7.67
N ASN A 105 -1.71 -12.53 7.72
CA ASN A 105 -1.03 -13.52 6.91
C ASN A 105 -2.03 -14.60 6.51
N LEU A 106 -2.06 -14.93 5.22
CA LEU A 106 -2.85 -16.04 4.73
C LEU A 106 -2.09 -17.34 4.93
N THR A 107 -2.69 -18.28 5.64
CA THR A 107 -2.10 -19.61 5.91
C THR A 107 -2.41 -20.63 4.82
N ASN A 108 -3.41 -20.37 3.98
CA ASN A 108 -3.89 -21.24 2.91
C ASN A 108 -3.83 -20.60 1.52
N SER A 109 -2.83 -19.76 1.26
CA SER A 109 -2.70 -19.05 0.01
C SER A 109 -2.62 -19.96 -1.22
N GLU A 110 -1.91 -21.08 -1.11
CA GLU A 110 -1.80 -22.05 -2.23
C GLU A 110 -3.14 -22.69 -2.57
N GLU A 111 -3.93 -23.06 -1.56
CA GLU A 111 -5.29 -23.58 -1.74
C GLU A 111 -6.19 -22.55 -2.43
N LEU A 112 -6.17 -21.30 -1.96
CA LEU A 112 -6.96 -20.21 -2.54
C LEU A 112 -6.58 -19.92 -3.99
N ILE A 113 -5.28 -19.96 -4.31
CA ILE A 113 -4.80 -19.79 -5.69
C ILE A 113 -5.34 -20.90 -6.59
N THR A 114 -5.28 -22.16 -6.14
CA THR A 114 -5.80 -23.31 -6.87
C THR A 114 -7.30 -23.15 -7.13
N ASP A 115 -8.06 -22.80 -6.11
CA ASP A 115 -9.51 -22.59 -6.22
C ASP A 115 -9.85 -21.48 -7.22
N LEU A 116 -9.08 -20.41 -7.23
CA LEU A 116 -9.28 -19.32 -8.19
C LEU A 116 -9.01 -19.73 -9.63
N PHE A 117 -7.98 -20.55 -9.87
CA PHE A 117 -7.70 -21.07 -11.20
C PHE A 117 -8.76 -22.06 -11.70
N ASP A 118 -9.41 -22.80 -10.80
CA ASP A 118 -10.45 -23.76 -11.16
C ASP A 118 -11.79 -23.09 -11.50
N ILE A 119 -11.96 -21.79 -11.19
CA ILE A 119 -13.17 -21.02 -11.50
C ILE A 119 -13.10 -20.40 -12.90
N ASP A 120 -11.93 -20.19 -13.47
CA ASP A 120 -11.68 -19.67 -14.81
C ASP A 120 -11.66 -20.82 -15.84
#